data_ab8a33661e1497e8f3a4df00ed20e3d1
#
_entry.id   ab8a33661e1497e8f3a4df00ed20e3d1
#
_cell.length_a   1.000
_cell.length_b   1.000
_cell.length_c   1.000
_cell.angle_alpha   90.00
_cell.angle_beta   90.00
_cell.angle_gamma   90.00
#
_symmetry.space_group_name_H-M   'P 1'
#
loop_
_entity.id
_entity.type
_entity.pdbx_description
1 polymer ?
#
loop_
_entity_poly.entity_id
_entity_poly.type
_entity_poly.pdbx_seq_one_letter_code
_entity_poly.pdbx_strand_id
1 'polypeptide(L)'
;MRWLRRLALALTALLVLPAAAMGQGTRPPIKIGLLLPYTGVIAVNGQETTRGIEFFLSKIGNKAGGRDIQLLKEDDEAKPDVGQTKIRKLVERDKVDVLVGPVHSGVALAIRDYVHAQGIPLIVPVAFTRDLTAPAKASPWIFRVVETSDQGNFPMGTWVVKKTPYRKMVVIASDFVAGRHSAEAFTAAFKAAGGEVVKEIYAPLNTPDFAPYIAQVAALPADAVYAWFAGADSIRFVRAYKEYGLAGKLPLLAYNSLVDDVLLPTLGDAALGIISVGHYSAALDTPENRAFVREYEAKYNAWPTRYAELGYVSGQLIGAALETLKGETGDRAAVRDAIRNAATAIHPPRGPIRFDRYQQVVTDVYVMKVERQGNRLVNAIVDRIPGTSQEESWKWWNK
;
A
#
# COMPACT_ATOMS: atom_id res chain seq x y z
N MET A 1 -26.18 95.68 21.22
CA MET A 1 -27.27 94.73 20.89
C MET A 1 -26.63 93.46 20.41
N ARG A 2 -26.48 92.67 21.24
CA ARG A 2 -26.43 91.27 21.59
C ARG A 2 -27.41 90.47 20.78
N TRP A 3 -26.93 89.60 19.92
CA TRP A 3 -27.60 88.41 19.38
C TRP A 3 -27.04 88.07 17.98
N LEU A 4 -25.90 87.41 17.88
CA LEU A 4 -25.41 86.68 16.69
C LEU A 4 -24.00 86.09 17.00
N ARG A 5 -23.87 85.40 18.07
CA ARG A 5 -22.72 84.57 18.38
C ARG A 5 -23.17 83.28 19.06
N ARG A 6 -23.77 82.42 18.36
CA ARG A 6 -23.97 80.98 18.70
C ARG A 6 -24.49 80.28 17.47
N LEU A 7 -23.66 79.56 16.79
CA LEU A 7 -23.96 78.37 15.95
C LEU A 7 -22.82 78.17 14.93
N ALA A 8 -21.70 77.65 15.44
CA ALA A 8 -20.66 77.02 14.60
C ALA A 8 -19.95 75.97 15.45
N LEU A 9 -20.70 75.01 15.93
CA LEU A 9 -20.22 73.80 16.61
C LEU A 9 -21.17 72.67 16.14
N ALA A 10 -20.89 72.11 15.01
CA ALA A 10 -21.59 70.91 14.64
C ALA A 10 -20.81 70.11 13.61
N LEU A 11 -20.53 68.90 14.01
CA LEU A 11 -20.34 67.70 13.22
C LEU A 11 -19.08 67.61 12.36
N THR A 12 -17.99 67.35 13.03
CA THR A 12 -17.01 66.41 12.47
C THR A 12 -17.49 64.98 12.83
N ALA A 13 -18.45 64.44 12.10
CA ALA A 13 -18.79 63.03 12.14
C ALA A 13 -17.63 62.26 11.53
N LEU A 14 -16.79 61.66 12.38
CA LEU A 14 -15.78 60.68 11.98
C LEU A 14 -16.56 59.49 11.37
N LEU A 15 -16.58 59.42 10.04
CA LEU A 15 -16.94 58.18 9.30
C LEU A 15 -15.84 57.15 9.58
N VAL A 16 -16.03 56.42 10.68
CA VAL A 16 -15.36 55.12 10.88
C VAL A 16 -16.05 54.17 9.88
N LEU A 17 -15.49 54.09 8.66
CA LEU A 17 -15.76 52.97 7.77
C LEU A 17 -15.37 51.72 8.52
N PRO A 18 -16.30 50.75 8.70
CA PRO A 18 -15.89 49.44 9.16
C PRO A 18 -14.87 48.93 8.12
N ALA A 19 -13.64 48.64 8.56
CA ALA A 19 -12.70 47.90 7.77
C ALA A 19 -13.47 46.64 7.35
N ALA A 20 -13.85 46.59 6.09
CA ALA A 20 -14.47 45.41 5.51
C ALA A 20 -13.53 44.26 5.87
N ALA A 21 -14.00 43.34 6.69
CA ALA A 21 -13.37 42.07 6.87
C ALA A 21 -13.27 41.50 5.42
N MET A 22 -12.10 41.66 4.81
CA MET A 22 -11.78 40.96 3.58
C MET A 22 -11.95 39.50 3.96
N GLY A 23 -13.09 38.94 3.55
CA GLY A 23 -13.34 37.52 3.67
C GLY A 23 -12.11 36.83 3.13
N GLN A 24 -11.42 36.07 3.99
CA GLN A 24 -10.34 35.22 3.55
C GLN A 24 -10.94 34.34 2.47
N GLY A 25 -10.71 34.70 1.21
CA GLY A 25 -11.14 33.89 0.07
C GLY A 25 -10.62 32.49 0.33
N THR A 26 -11.51 31.51 0.36
CA THR A 26 -11.13 30.13 0.61
C THR A 26 -10.07 29.75 -0.44
N ARG A 27 -8.87 29.42 0.03
CA ARG A 27 -7.80 28.95 -0.85
C ARG A 27 -8.34 27.74 -1.65
N PRO A 28 -7.98 27.54 -2.93
CA PRO A 28 -8.45 26.40 -3.70
C PRO A 28 -8.07 25.10 -3.02
N PRO A 29 -8.88 24.03 -3.17
CA PRO A 29 -8.59 22.75 -2.52
C PRO A 29 -7.25 22.17 -2.98
N ILE A 30 -6.59 21.42 -2.10
CA ILE A 30 -5.43 20.61 -2.45
C ILE A 30 -5.94 19.38 -3.17
N LYS A 31 -5.42 19.10 -4.36
CA LYS A 31 -5.84 17.99 -5.20
C LYS A 31 -4.91 16.80 -5.06
N ILE A 32 -5.44 15.67 -4.63
CA ILE A 32 -4.72 14.40 -4.57
C ILE A 32 -5.25 13.48 -5.67
N GLY A 33 -4.39 13.11 -6.62
CA GLY A 33 -4.72 12.20 -7.71
C GLY A 33 -4.52 10.74 -7.29
N LEU A 34 -5.57 9.93 -7.36
CA LEU A 34 -5.51 8.49 -7.11
C LEU A 34 -5.51 7.75 -8.45
N LEU A 35 -4.39 7.08 -8.78
CA LEU A 35 -4.26 6.19 -9.93
C LEU A 35 -4.26 4.76 -9.42
N LEU A 36 -5.41 4.12 -9.41
CA LEU A 36 -5.62 2.81 -8.79
C LEU A 36 -6.56 1.96 -9.67
N PRO A 37 -6.48 0.62 -9.63
CA PRO A 37 -7.44 -0.22 -10.34
C PRO A 37 -8.78 -0.24 -9.59
N TYR A 38 -9.83 0.16 -10.27
CA TYR A 38 -11.22 0.07 -9.76
C TYR A 38 -12.01 -0.99 -10.50
N THR A 39 -11.46 -1.53 -11.58
CA THR A 39 -12.01 -2.65 -12.37
C THR A 39 -10.98 -3.76 -12.54
N GLY A 40 -11.42 -4.95 -12.97
CA GLY A 40 -10.55 -6.09 -13.23
C GLY A 40 -10.20 -6.96 -12.00
N VAL A 41 -9.24 -7.86 -12.17
CA VAL A 41 -8.91 -8.94 -11.22
C VAL A 41 -8.41 -8.47 -9.86
N ILE A 42 -7.82 -7.27 -9.78
CA ILE A 42 -7.29 -6.67 -8.54
C ILE A 42 -8.04 -5.38 -8.14
N ALA A 43 -9.27 -5.20 -8.62
CA ALA A 43 -10.08 -4.02 -8.30
C ALA A 43 -10.30 -3.83 -6.79
N VAL A 44 -10.51 -4.92 -6.05
CA VAL A 44 -10.69 -4.88 -4.59
C VAL A 44 -9.49 -4.24 -3.89
N ASN A 45 -8.28 -4.42 -4.40
CA ASN A 45 -7.08 -3.85 -3.80
C ASN A 45 -7.05 -2.31 -3.94
N GLY A 46 -7.45 -1.79 -5.10
CA GLY A 46 -7.58 -0.34 -5.34
C GLY A 46 -8.70 0.29 -4.51
N GLN A 47 -9.84 -0.39 -4.41
CA GLN A 47 -10.97 0.05 -3.60
C GLN A 47 -10.61 0.12 -2.11
N GLU A 48 -9.98 -0.90 -1.57
CA GLU A 48 -9.55 -0.94 -0.17
C GLU A 48 -8.45 0.11 0.14
N THR A 49 -7.50 0.31 -0.78
CA THR A 49 -6.50 1.38 -0.66
C THR A 49 -7.18 2.75 -0.60
N THR A 50 -8.15 3.00 -1.49
CA THR A 50 -8.93 4.24 -1.49
C THR A 50 -9.69 4.42 -0.18
N ARG A 51 -10.33 3.36 0.30
CA ARG A 51 -11.08 3.38 1.58
C ARG A 51 -10.17 3.75 2.76
N GLY A 52 -8.93 3.25 2.78
CA GLY A 52 -7.94 3.62 3.80
C GLY A 52 -7.57 5.09 3.77
N ILE A 53 -7.36 5.66 2.57
CA ILE A 53 -7.09 7.10 2.38
C ILE A 53 -8.29 7.91 2.89
N GLU A 54 -9.49 7.58 2.42
CA GLU A 54 -10.75 8.28 2.81
C GLU A 54 -11.01 8.17 4.31
N PHE A 55 -10.66 7.02 4.91
CA PHE A 55 -10.77 6.84 6.36
C PHE A 55 -9.87 7.83 7.10
N PHE A 56 -8.59 7.94 6.74
CA PHE A 56 -7.70 8.92 7.34
C PHE A 56 -8.20 10.36 7.14
N LEU A 57 -8.53 10.73 5.89
CA LEU A 57 -8.99 12.07 5.59
C LEU A 57 -10.24 12.46 6.38
N SER A 58 -11.17 11.51 6.58
CA SER A 58 -12.34 11.77 7.39
C SER A 58 -12.02 12.09 8.87
N LYS A 59 -10.93 11.54 9.41
CA LYS A 59 -10.48 11.84 10.80
C LYS A 59 -9.94 13.25 10.94
N ILE A 60 -9.42 13.84 9.87
CA ILE A 60 -8.93 15.23 9.83
C ILE A 60 -9.92 16.20 9.17
N GLY A 61 -11.20 15.79 9.03
CA GLY A 61 -12.24 16.62 8.44
C GLY A 61 -12.03 16.97 6.97
N ASN A 62 -11.30 16.12 6.21
CA ASN A 62 -10.89 16.33 4.82
C ASN A 62 -10.13 17.65 4.59
N LYS A 63 -9.35 18.09 5.60
CA LYS A 63 -8.56 19.32 5.57
C LYS A 63 -7.14 19.07 6.05
N ALA A 64 -6.17 19.79 5.48
CA ALA A 64 -4.81 19.87 6.00
C ALA A 64 -4.18 21.22 5.67
N GLY A 65 -3.37 21.75 6.59
CA GLY A 65 -2.74 23.07 6.44
C GLY A 65 -3.76 24.20 6.21
N GLY A 66 -4.97 24.09 6.72
CA GLY A 66 -6.03 25.09 6.58
C GLY A 66 -6.70 25.10 5.18
N ARG A 67 -6.53 24.04 4.36
CA ARG A 67 -7.17 23.90 3.04
C ARG A 67 -7.98 22.60 2.96
N ASP A 68 -9.08 22.64 2.19
CA ASP A 68 -9.84 21.43 1.86
C ASP A 68 -9.00 20.50 0.97
N ILE A 69 -9.22 19.19 1.09
CA ILE A 69 -8.59 18.16 0.27
C ILE A 69 -9.64 17.59 -0.69
N GLN A 70 -9.28 17.51 -1.98
CA GLN A 70 -10.07 16.92 -3.04
C GLN A 70 -9.37 15.69 -3.60
N LEU A 71 -10.05 14.53 -3.59
CA LEU A 71 -9.57 13.31 -4.24
C LEU A 71 -10.08 13.25 -5.69
N LEU A 72 -9.17 13.01 -6.62
CA LEU A 72 -9.46 12.77 -8.04
C LEU A 72 -9.07 11.34 -8.38
N LYS A 73 -10.04 10.49 -8.72
CA LYS A 73 -9.86 9.05 -8.92
C LYS A 73 -9.79 8.73 -10.42
N GLU A 74 -8.79 7.96 -10.83
CA GLU A 74 -8.64 7.41 -12.18
C GLU A 74 -8.39 5.91 -12.08
N ASP A 75 -9.12 5.16 -12.91
CA ASP A 75 -8.98 3.70 -13.03
C ASP A 75 -7.86 3.38 -14.01
N ASP A 76 -6.81 2.69 -13.54
CA ASP A 76 -5.72 2.20 -14.39
C ASP A 76 -5.99 0.81 -14.97
N GLU A 77 -7.11 0.18 -14.59
CA GLU A 77 -7.52 -1.17 -15.03
C GLU A 77 -6.42 -2.25 -14.83
N ALA A 78 -5.42 -1.97 -14.02
CA ALA A 78 -4.18 -2.74 -13.91
C ALA A 78 -3.43 -2.91 -15.25
N LYS A 79 -3.58 -1.96 -16.19
CA LYS A 79 -2.96 -1.95 -17.51
C LYS A 79 -1.95 -0.81 -17.64
N PRO A 80 -0.68 -1.10 -18.04
CA PRO A 80 0.37 -0.09 -18.15
C PRO A 80 0.05 1.08 -19.09
N ASP A 81 -0.55 0.83 -20.24
CA ASP A 81 -0.94 1.83 -21.24
C ASP A 81 -2.08 2.74 -20.76
N VAL A 82 -3.08 2.16 -20.10
CA VAL A 82 -4.16 2.91 -19.43
C VAL A 82 -3.57 3.78 -18.33
N GLY A 83 -2.71 3.22 -17.49
CA GLY A 83 -2.01 3.95 -16.41
C GLY A 83 -1.23 5.16 -16.94
N GLN A 84 -0.49 5.01 -18.05
CA GLN A 84 0.22 6.12 -18.69
C GLN A 84 -0.71 7.24 -19.18
N THR A 85 -1.86 6.87 -19.73
CA THR A 85 -2.86 7.85 -20.19
C THR A 85 -3.49 8.58 -19.01
N LYS A 86 -3.86 7.86 -17.96
CA LYS A 86 -4.55 8.40 -16.80
C LYS A 86 -3.65 9.27 -15.92
N ILE A 87 -2.37 8.90 -15.78
CA ILE A 87 -1.42 9.73 -15.03
C ILE A 87 -1.21 11.10 -15.68
N ARG A 88 -1.12 11.15 -17.02
CA ARG A 88 -1.03 12.42 -17.77
C ARG A 88 -2.26 13.28 -17.53
N LYS A 89 -3.46 12.69 -17.58
CA LYS A 89 -4.70 13.42 -17.28
C LYS A 89 -4.64 14.06 -15.88
N LEU A 90 -4.28 13.31 -14.84
CA LEU A 90 -4.17 13.82 -13.47
C LEU A 90 -3.15 14.98 -13.37
N VAL A 91 -1.99 14.85 -14.03
CA VAL A 91 -0.91 15.85 -13.91
C VAL A 91 -1.16 17.08 -14.80
N GLU A 92 -1.47 16.87 -16.07
CA GLU A 92 -1.48 17.94 -17.08
C GLU A 92 -2.82 18.68 -17.12
N ARG A 93 -3.94 17.94 -17.01
CA ARG A 93 -5.29 18.50 -17.10
C ARG A 93 -5.85 18.90 -15.75
N ASP A 94 -5.83 17.93 -14.81
CA ASP A 94 -6.47 18.10 -13.51
C ASP A 94 -5.55 18.85 -12.52
N LYS A 95 -4.23 18.89 -12.80
CA LYS A 95 -3.19 19.61 -12.07
C LYS A 95 -3.19 19.27 -10.58
N VAL A 96 -3.03 17.97 -10.31
CA VAL A 96 -2.96 17.48 -8.94
C VAL A 96 -1.65 17.89 -8.25
N ASP A 97 -1.70 18.08 -6.94
CA ASP A 97 -0.55 18.48 -6.11
C ASP A 97 0.30 17.26 -5.71
N VAL A 98 -0.36 16.11 -5.44
CA VAL A 98 0.25 14.85 -5.01
C VAL A 98 -0.46 13.69 -5.71
N LEU A 99 0.28 12.64 -6.01
CA LEU A 99 -0.22 11.40 -6.59
C LEU A 99 -0.17 10.26 -5.57
N VAL A 100 -1.13 9.35 -5.63
CA VAL A 100 -1.14 8.08 -4.88
C VAL A 100 -1.49 6.94 -5.83
N GLY A 101 -0.76 5.86 -5.75
CA GLY A 101 -0.92 4.67 -6.60
C GLY A 101 0.41 4.24 -7.23
N PRO A 102 0.40 3.29 -8.16
CA PRO A 102 -0.67 2.34 -8.44
C PRO A 102 -0.61 1.09 -7.54
N VAL A 103 -1.52 0.13 -7.82
CA VAL A 103 -1.45 -1.23 -7.24
C VAL A 103 -0.60 -2.15 -8.10
N HIS A 104 -0.77 -2.10 -9.43
CA HIS A 104 -0.11 -3.00 -10.37
C HIS A 104 1.34 -2.58 -10.65
N SER A 105 2.29 -3.50 -10.43
CA SER A 105 3.72 -3.19 -10.58
C SER A 105 4.13 -2.81 -12.00
N GLY A 106 3.49 -3.39 -13.04
CA GLY A 106 3.71 -3.00 -14.43
C GLY A 106 3.27 -1.56 -14.72
N VAL A 107 2.16 -1.11 -14.13
CA VAL A 107 1.72 0.30 -14.21
C VAL A 107 2.74 1.20 -13.53
N ALA A 108 3.22 0.83 -12.32
CA ALA A 108 4.22 1.62 -11.60
C ALA A 108 5.50 1.83 -12.42
N LEU A 109 6.00 0.78 -13.07
CA LEU A 109 7.18 0.87 -13.94
C LEU A 109 6.91 1.74 -15.17
N ALA A 110 5.73 1.63 -15.77
CA ALA A 110 5.36 2.38 -16.97
C ALA A 110 5.23 3.90 -16.72
N ILE A 111 4.78 4.31 -15.54
CA ILE A 111 4.61 5.74 -15.20
C ILE A 111 5.83 6.36 -14.54
N ARG A 112 6.80 5.59 -14.06
CA ARG A 112 7.94 6.04 -13.24
C ARG A 112 8.71 7.20 -13.88
N ASP A 113 9.14 7.04 -15.14
CA ASP A 113 9.99 8.02 -15.81
C ASP A 113 9.22 9.31 -16.10
N TYR A 114 7.93 9.22 -16.39
CA TYR A 114 7.05 10.38 -16.53
C TYR A 114 6.93 11.15 -15.20
N VAL A 115 6.63 10.46 -14.10
CA VAL A 115 6.52 11.08 -12.76
C VAL A 115 7.83 11.73 -12.37
N HIS A 116 8.97 11.08 -12.63
CA HIS A 116 10.30 11.63 -12.38
C HIS A 116 10.52 12.93 -13.17
N ALA A 117 10.24 12.92 -14.47
CA ALA A 117 10.42 14.07 -15.36
C ALA A 117 9.50 15.25 -15.00
N GLN A 118 8.28 14.96 -14.53
CA GLN A 118 7.34 15.98 -14.09
C GLN A 118 7.69 16.59 -12.71
N GLY A 119 8.55 15.93 -11.93
CA GLY A 119 8.90 16.37 -10.59
C GLY A 119 7.67 16.48 -9.69
N ILE A 120 6.77 15.50 -9.73
CA ILE A 120 5.57 15.45 -8.90
C ILE A 120 5.67 14.34 -7.86
N PRO A 121 5.39 14.59 -6.56
CA PRO A 121 5.43 13.55 -5.54
C PRO A 121 4.39 12.46 -5.81
N LEU A 122 4.84 11.20 -5.79
CA LEU A 122 4.01 10.00 -5.92
C LEU A 122 4.24 9.10 -4.71
N ILE A 123 3.18 8.79 -3.96
CA ILE A 123 3.20 7.74 -2.94
C ILE A 123 2.67 6.46 -3.56
N VAL A 124 3.48 5.40 -3.51
CA VAL A 124 3.13 4.07 -4.04
C VAL A 124 2.73 3.15 -2.88
N PRO A 125 1.43 2.90 -2.70
CA PRO A 125 0.96 2.12 -1.56
C PRO A 125 1.13 0.60 -1.75
N VAL A 126 1.05 0.08 -2.98
CA VAL A 126 0.89 -1.36 -3.20
C VAL A 126 1.85 -1.96 -4.22
N ALA A 127 2.17 -1.27 -5.32
CA ALA A 127 3.06 -1.83 -6.34
C ALA A 127 4.44 -2.14 -5.77
N PHE A 128 4.83 -3.44 -5.76
CA PHE A 128 5.91 -3.87 -4.92
C PHE A 128 7.09 -4.56 -5.65
N THR A 129 7.17 -4.42 -6.97
CA THR A 129 8.35 -4.85 -7.74
C THR A 129 9.64 -4.23 -7.20
N ARG A 130 10.73 -5.01 -7.11
CA ARG A 130 12.05 -4.51 -6.69
C ARG A 130 12.58 -3.37 -7.58
N ASP A 131 12.22 -3.35 -8.86
CA ASP A 131 12.80 -2.45 -9.86
C ASP A 131 12.36 -0.98 -9.72
N LEU A 132 11.26 -0.71 -9.00
CA LEU A 132 10.74 0.65 -8.90
C LEU A 132 11.68 1.59 -8.13
N THR A 133 12.29 1.08 -7.07
CA THR A 133 13.21 1.81 -6.19
C THR A 133 14.62 1.26 -6.25
N ALA A 134 14.95 0.49 -7.31
CA ALA A 134 16.30 0.02 -7.58
C ALA A 134 17.29 1.17 -7.70
N PRO A 135 18.52 1.07 -7.15
CA PRO A 135 19.49 2.18 -7.09
C PRO A 135 19.71 2.89 -8.42
N ALA A 136 19.80 2.14 -9.53
CA ALA A 136 20.00 2.70 -10.86
C ALA A 136 18.79 3.44 -11.45
N LYS A 137 17.59 3.28 -10.84
CA LYS A 137 16.32 3.77 -11.37
C LYS A 137 15.43 4.47 -10.35
N ALA A 138 15.90 4.60 -9.12
CA ALA A 138 15.16 5.28 -8.06
C ALA A 138 14.93 6.74 -8.40
N SER A 139 13.74 7.22 -8.08
CA SER A 139 13.36 8.62 -8.25
C SER A 139 13.17 9.28 -6.88
N PRO A 140 13.70 10.48 -6.64
CA PRO A 140 13.45 11.19 -5.39
C PRO A 140 11.98 11.61 -5.22
N TRP A 141 11.18 11.49 -6.27
CA TRP A 141 9.76 11.85 -6.29
C TRP A 141 8.82 10.70 -5.98
N ILE A 142 9.33 9.45 -5.88
CA ILE A 142 8.51 8.24 -5.71
C ILE A 142 8.80 7.62 -4.35
N PHE A 143 7.83 7.69 -3.45
CA PHE A 143 7.87 7.14 -2.10
C PHE A 143 7.08 5.85 -2.05
N ARG A 144 7.71 4.74 -1.70
CA ARG A 144 6.98 3.47 -1.58
C ARG A 144 6.78 3.09 -0.12
N VAL A 145 5.51 2.95 0.28
CA VAL A 145 5.11 2.63 1.66
C VAL A 145 4.86 1.14 1.90
N VAL A 146 4.87 0.33 0.85
CA VAL A 146 4.88 -1.14 0.94
C VAL A 146 6.31 -1.65 0.80
N GLU A 147 6.60 -2.81 1.40
CA GLU A 147 7.87 -3.50 1.19
C GLU A 147 8.08 -3.87 -0.29
N THR A 148 9.31 -4.11 -0.71
CA THR A 148 9.61 -4.69 -2.02
C THR A 148 9.28 -6.18 -2.02
N SER A 149 9.14 -6.76 -3.23
CA SER A 149 9.06 -8.21 -3.40
C SER A 149 10.14 -8.96 -2.62
N ASP A 150 11.32 -8.37 -2.54
CA ASP A 150 12.45 -8.98 -1.86
C ASP A 150 12.36 -8.83 -0.33
N GLN A 151 12.02 -7.65 0.17
CA GLN A 151 11.90 -7.39 1.61
C GLN A 151 10.90 -8.32 2.29
N GLY A 152 9.82 -8.72 1.61
CA GLY A 152 8.86 -9.69 2.13
C GLY A 152 9.31 -11.15 1.96
N ASN A 153 9.83 -11.50 0.80
CA ASN A 153 10.01 -12.90 0.42
C ASN A 153 11.39 -13.49 0.75
N PHE A 154 12.48 -12.70 0.76
CA PHE A 154 13.77 -13.19 1.25
C PHE A 154 13.71 -13.67 2.70
N PRO A 155 13.17 -12.89 3.65
CA PRO A 155 13.02 -13.35 5.02
C PRO A 155 12.19 -14.63 5.11
N MET A 156 11.12 -14.76 4.30
CA MET A 156 10.28 -15.96 4.29
C MET A 156 11.05 -17.20 3.85
N GLY A 157 11.83 -17.13 2.76
CA GLY A 157 12.63 -18.26 2.29
C GLY A 157 13.61 -18.77 3.35
N THR A 158 14.30 -17.86 4.03
CA THR A 158 15.20 -18.19 5.14
C THR A 158 14.44 -18.73 6.37
N TRP A 159 13.30 -18.13 6.70
CA TRP A 159 12.47 -18.51 7.84
C TRP A 159 11.96 -19.95 7.69
N VAL A 160 11.51 -20.32 6.50
CA VAL A 160 11.01 -21.68 6.24
C VAL A 160 12.05 -22.74 6.60
N VAL A 161 13.30 -22.58 6.13
CA VAL A 161 14.38 -23.55 6.42
C VAL A 161 14.70 -23.60 7.92
N LYS A 162 14.69 -22.45 8.59
CA LYS A 162 15.06 -22.36 10.02
C LYS A 162 13.98 -22.81 10.98
N LYS A 163 12.71 -22.64 10.61
CA LYS A 163 11.56 -22.77 11.54
C LYS A 163 10.61 -23.91 11.20
N THR A 164 10.79 -24.57 10.04
CA THR A 164 9.93 -25.68 9.60
C THR A 164 10.75 -26.88 9.15
N PRO A 165 10.17 -28.08 9.04
CA PRO A 165 10.87 -29.24 8.50
C PRO A 165 10.97 -29.24 6.96
N TYR A 166 10.35 -28.28 6.25
CA TYR A 166 10.25 -28.27 4.79
C TYR A 166 11.58 -27.98 4.14
N ARG A 167 12.04 -28.88 3.26
CA ARG A 167 13.31 -28.76 2.54
C ARG A 167 13.15 -28.83 1.03
N LYS A 168 12.04 -29.40 0.54
CA LYS A 168 11.68 -29.48 -0.88
C LYS A 168 10.39 -28.76 -1.15
N MET A 169 10.41 -27.74 -1.98
CA MET A 169 9.22 -26.94 -2.26
C MET A 169 8.95 -26.77 -3.74
N VAL A 170 7.65 -26.72 -4.08
CA VAL A 170 7.18 -26.16 -5.35
C VAL A 170 6.89 -24.69 -5.13
N VAL A 171 7.29 -23.86 -6.08
CA VAL A 171 6.96 -22.43 -6.12
C VAL A 171 5.97 -22.19 -7.23
N ILE A 172 4.82 -21.55 -6.94
CA ILE A 172 3.81 -21.20 -7.94
C ILE A 172 3.41 -19.74 -7.81
N ALA A 173 3.37 -18.98 -8.93
CA ALA A 173 3.06 -17.56 -8.88
C ALA A 173 2.33 -17.08 -10.15
N SER A 174 1.69 -15.91 -10.04
CA SER A 174 1.16 -15.19 -11.21
C SER A 174 2.27 -14.77 -12.15
N ASP A 175 2.05 -14.97 -13.46
CA ASP A 175 2.99 -14.64 -14.52
C ASP A 175 2.96 -13.14 -14.89
N PHE A 176 3.40 -12.31 -13.96
CA PHE A 176 3.70 -10.90 -14.19
C PHE A 176 4.78 -10.43 -13.21
N VAL A 177 5.30 -9.21 -13.41
CA VAL A 177 6.53 -8.76 -12.73
C VAL A 177 6.52 -8.93 -11.21
N ALA A 178 5.41 -8.67 -10.53
CA ALA A 178 5.35 -8.82 -9.07
C ALA A 178 5.38 -10.29 -8.61
N GLY A 179 4.65 -11.17 -9.31
CA GLY A 179 4.64 -12.60 -9.02
C GLY A 179 6.00 -13.24 -9.27
N ARG A 180 6.62 -12.93 -10.41
CA ARG A 180 7.97 -13.45 -10.76
C ARG A 180 9.01 -12.98 -9.75
N HIS A 181 9.08 -11.68 -9.42
CA HIS A 181 10.05 -11.18 -8.45
C HIS A 181 9.84 -11.78 -7.04
N SER A 182 8.60 -12.07 -6.66
CA SER A 182 8.30 -12.73 -5.38
C SER A 182 8.80 -14.18 -5.37
N ALA A 183 8.51 -14.94 -6.44
CA ALA A 183 8.95 -16.31 -6.61
C ALA A 183 10.49 -16.40 -6.62
N GLU A 184 11.15 -15.53 -7.39
CA GLU A 184 12.60 -15.43 -7.46
C GLU A 184 13.23 -15.13 -6.11
N ALA A 185 12.71 -14.14 -5.37
CA ALA A 185 13.22 -13.75 -4.07
C ALA A 185 13.09 -14.88 -3.04
N PHE A 186 11.91 -15.51 -2.98
CA PHE A 186 11.69 -16.68 -2.12
C PHE A 186 12.64 -17.82 -2.48
N THR A 187 12.67 -18.21 -3.75
CA THR A 187 13.52 -19.30 -4.27
C THR A 187 14.98 -19.08 -3.93
N ALA A 188 15.47 -17.88 -4.18
CA ALA A 188 16.86 -17.53 -3.95
C ALA A 188 17.24 -17.66 -2.47
N ALA A 189 16.44 -17.09 -1.58
CA ALA A 189 16.69 -17.17 -0.15
C ALA A 189 16.49 -18.58 0.43
N PHE A 190 15.50 -19.32 -0.06
CA PHE A 190 15.23 -20.69 0.35
C PHE A 190 16.40 -21.63 -0.03
N LYS A 191 16.89 -21.53 -1.27
CA LYS A 191 18.07 -22.29 -1.74
C LYS A 191 19.33 -21.93 -0.97
N ALA A 192 19.58 -20.63 -0.75
CA ALA A 192 20.74 -20.17 0.02
C ALA A 192 20.74 -20.66 1.48
N ALA A 193 19.55 -20.89 2.04
CA ALA A 193 19.40 -21.44 3.38
C ALA A 193 19.49 -22.98 3.45
N GLY A 194 19.64 -23.67 2.30
CA GLY A 194 19.78 -25.13 2.21
C GLY A 194 18.48 -25.86 1.78
N GLY A 195 17.50 -25.14 1.25
CA GLY A 195 16.30 -25.73 0.65
C GLY A 195 16.47 -26.08 -0.84
N GLU A 196 15.58 -26.90 -1.36
CA GLU A 196 15.50 -27.31 -2.76
C GLU A 196 14.15 -26.84 -3.36
N VAL A 197 14.19 -26.07 -4.45
CA VAL A 197 13.00 -25.79 -5.24
C VAL A 197 12.87 -26.81 -6.34
N VAL A 198 11.89 -27.71 -6.21
CA VAL A 198 11.63 -28.82 -7.13
C VAL A 198 11.18 -28.30 -8.49
N LYS A 199 10.29 -27.30 -8.49
CA LYS A 199 9.78 -26.66 -9.71
C LYS A 199 9.22 -25.28 -9.43
N GLU A 200 9.41 -24.37 -10.38
CA GLU A 200 8.70 -23.10 -10.47
C GLU A 200 7.60 -23.20 -11.54
N ILE A 201 6.41 -22.73 -11.19
CA ILE A 201 5.22 -22.76 -12.06
C ILE A 201 4.65 -21.35 -12.12
N TYR A 202 4.32 -20.88 -13.30
CA TYR A 202 3.75 -19.57 -13.51
C TYR A 202 2.41 -19.66 -14.22
N ALA A 203 1.37 -19.06 -13.63
CA ALA A 203 0.02 -18.99 -14.20
C ALA A 203 -0.27 -17.54 -14.65
N PRO A 204 -0.80 -17.32 -15.86
CA PRO A 204 -1.18 -15.99 -16.32
C PRO A 204 -2.05 -15.23 -15.32
N LEU A 205 -1.90 -13.92 -15.25
CA LEU A 205 -2.82 -13.08 -14.47
C LEU A 205 -4.25 -13.24 -15.01
N ASN A 206 -5.22 -13.36 -14.11
CA ASN A 206 -6.62 -13.67 -14.40
C ASN A 206 -6.83 -15.09 -14.98
N THR A 207 -6.08 -16.07 -14.48
CA THR A 207 -6.28 -17.49 -14.82
C THR A 207 -7.69 -17.95 -14.40
N PRO A 208 -8.52 -18.40 -15.36
CA PRO A 208 -9.90 -18.78 -15.05
C PRO A 208 -9.99 -20.12 -14.31
N ASP A 209 -9.06 -21.05 -14.56
CA ASP A 209 -9.03 -22.39 -13.99
C ASP A 209 -7.62 -22.77 -13.53
N PHE A 210 -7.49 -23.09 -12.25
CA PHE A 210 -6.24 -23.52 -11.64
C PHE A 210 -6.05 -25.04 -11.62
N ALA A 211 -7.02 -25.84 -12.03
CA ALA A 211 -6.96 -27.29 -12.01
C ALA A 211 -5.69 -27.87 -12.68
N PRO A 212 -5.30 -27.43 -13.90
CA PRO A 212 -4.09 -27.95 -14.54
C PRO A 212 -2.79 -27.64 -13.78
N TYR A 213 -2.75 -26.50 -13.09
CA TYR A 213 -1.60 -26.10 -12.27
C TYR A 213 -1.54 -26.89 -10.97
N ILE A 214 -2.68 -27.10 -10.32
CA ILE A 214 -2.79 -27.91 -9.10
C ILE A 214 -2.42 -29.36 -9.37
N ALA A 215 -2.83 -29.93 -10.49
CA ALA A 215 -2.44 -31.28 -10.91
C ALA A 215 -0.92 -31.41 -11.09
N GLN A 216 -0.26 -30.39 -11.66
CA GLN A 216 1.20 -30.36 -11.73
C GLN A 216 1.84 -30.34 -10.35
N VAL A 217 1.34 -29.47 -9.44
CA VAL A 217 1.83 -29.37 -8.06
C VAL A 217 1.70 -30.72 -7.34
N ALA A 218 0.55 -31.39 -7.47
CA ALA A 218 0.25 -32.66 -6.81
C ALA A 218 1.16 -33.83 -7.26
N ALA A 219 1.68 -33.76 -8.47
CA ALA A 219 2.54 -34.80 -9.05
C ALA A 219 4.01 -34.68 -8.62
N LEU A 220 4.40 -33.60 -7.91
CA LEU A 220 5.80 -33.32 -7.58
C LEU A 220 6.15 -33.77 -6.14
N PRO A 221 7.36 -34.31 -5.91
CA PRO A 221 7.82 -34.76 -4.59
C PRO A 221 8.26 -33.58 -3.72
N ALA A 222 7.32 -32.81 -3.19
CA ALA A 222 7.57 -31.64 -2.37
C ALA A 222 7.02 -31.79 -0.94
N ASP A 223 7.69 -31.15 0.02
CA ASP A 223 7.25 -31.09 1.42
C ASP A 223 6.19 -30.00 1.63
N ALA A 224 6.23 -28.94 0.81
CA ALA A 224 5.32 -27.80 0.88
C ALA A 224 5.29 -27.01 -0.43
N VAL A 225 4.35 -26.07 -0.53
CA VAL A 225 4.21 -25.15 -1.67
C VAL A 225 4.38 -23.72 -1.18
N TYR A 226 5.13 -22.91 -1.92
CA TYR A 226 5.09 -21.46 -1.81
C TYR A 226 4.24 -20.90 -2.96
N ALA A 227 3.27 -20.03 -2.64
CA ALA A 227 2.38 -19.44 -3.63
C ALA A 227 2.35 -17.90 -3.57
N TRP A 228 2.28 -17.25 -4.73
CA TRP A 228 2.04 -15.83 -4.85
C TRP A 228 0.93 -15.54 -5.87
N PHE A 229 -0.23 -15.13 -5.38
CA PHE A 229 -1.36 -14.64 -6.17
C PHE A 229 -1.99 -13.43 -5.47
N ALA A 230 -2.84 -12.68 -6.18
CA ALA A 230 -3.53 -11.52 -5.66
C ALA A 230 -4.97 -11.42 -6.20
N GLY A 231 -5.86 -10.78 -5.43
CA GLY A 231 -7.24 -10.53 -5.84
C GLY A 231 -8.03 -11.81 -6.12
N ALA A 232 -8.78 -11.84 -7.22
CA ALA A 232 -9.64 -12.97 -7.57
C ALA A 232 -8.87 -14.28 -7.86
N ASP A 233 -7.61 -14.17 -8.34
CA ASP A 233 -6.75 -15.35 -8.58
C ASP A 233 -6.43 -16.08 -7.28
N SER A 234 -6.24 -15.35 -6.18
CA SER A 234 -6.04 -15.94 -4.85
C SER A 234 -7.22 -16.81 -4.45
N ILE A 235 -8.44 -16.33 -4.65
CA ILE A 235 -9.66 -17.08 -4.32
C ILE A 235 -9.74 -18.34 -5.14
N ARG A 236 -9.55 -18.23 -6.45
CA ARG A 236 -9.62 -19.40 -7.37
C ARG A 236 -8.55 -20.44 -7.04
N PHE A 237 -7.32 -19.99 -6.82
CA PHE A 237 -6.22 -20.89 -6.48
C PHE A 237 -6.42 -21.62 -5.15
N VAL A 238 -6.75 -20.92 -4.06
CA VAL A 238 -6.92 -21.53 -2.73
C VAL A 238 -8.11 -22.51 -2.72
N ARG A 239 -9.21 -22.17 -3.41
CA ARG A 239 -10.34 -23.09 -3.57
C ARG A 239 -9.96 -24.36 -4.33
N ALA A 240 -9.31 -24.22 -5.49
CA ALA A 240 -8.83 -25.35 -6.26
C ALA A 240 -7.85 -26.21 -5.45
N TYR A 241 -6.95 -25.59 -4.68
CA TYR A 241 -6.02 -26.30 -3.80
C TYR A 241 -6.72 -27.19 -2.78
N LYS A 242 -7.81 -26.70 -2.19
CA LYS A 242 -8.66 -27.48 -1.27
C LYS A 242 -9.46 -28.55 -2.00
N GLU A 243 -10.11 -28.22 -3.12
CA GLU A 243 -10.96 -29.13 -3.90
C GLU A 243 -10.17 -30.34 -4.44
N TYR A 244 -8.92 -30.15 -4.81
CA TYR A 244 -8.01 -31.21 -5.19
C TYR A 244 -7.43 -32.00 -3.99
N GLY A 245 -7.85 -31.69 -2.77
CA GLY A 245 -7.48 -32.43 -1.56
C GLY A 245 -6.02 -32.23 -1.15
N LEU A 246 -5.35 -31.15 -1.55
CA LEU A 246 -4.00 -30.80 -1.14
C LEU A 246 -3.99 -30.07 0.21
N ALA A 247 -5.04 -29.34 0.56
CA ALA A 247 -5.17 -28.70 1.86
C ALA A 247 -5.07 -29.74 2.99
N GLY A 248 -4.17 -29.51 3.95
CA GLY A 248 -3.88 -30.45 5.04
C GLY A 248 -2.93 -31.60 4.70
N LYS A 249 -2.64 -31.88 3.43
CA LYS A 249 -1.66 -32.89 2.99
C LYS A 249 -0.33 -32.27 2.58
N LEU A 250 -0.39 -31.18 1.83
CA LEU A 250 0.75 -30.45 1.35
C LEU A 250 0.65 -29.00 1.90
N PRO A 251 1.45 -28.62 2.88
CA PRO A 251 1.39 -27.29 3.49
C PRO A 251 1.56 -26.17 2.47
N LEU A 252 0.75 -25.11 2.61
CA LEU A 252 0.75 -23.96 1.73
C LEU A 252 1.32 -22.75 2.46
N LEU A 253 2.39 -22.19 1.91
CA LEU A 253 3.05 -20.97 2.36
C LEU A 253 2.90 -19.90 1.26
N ALA A 254 2.86 -18.63 1.64
CA ALA A 254 2.57 -17.58 0.68
C ALA A 254 3.13 -16.21 1.08
N TYR A 255 3.11 -15.28 0.14
CA TYR A 255 3.01 -13.88 0.48
C TYR A 255 1.55 -13.54 0.86
N ASN A 256 1.36 -12.63 1.80
CA ASN A 256 0.05 -12.34 2.42
C ASN A 256 -1.07 -11.97 1.41
N SER A 257 -0.73 -11.50 0.20
CA SER A 257 -1.74 -11.24 -0.85
C SER A 257 -2.61 -12.46 -1.20
N LEU A 258 -2.15 -13.68 -0.91
CA LEU A 258 -2.92 -14.90 -1.14
C LEU A 258 -4.09 -15.05 -0.16
N VAL A 259 -3.89 -14.63 1.08
CA VAL A 259 -4.83 -14.78 2.20
C VAL A 259 -5.07 -13.44 2.92
N ASP A 260 -5.08 -12.36 2.15
CA ASP A 260 -5.38 -11.03 2.67
C ASP A 260 -6.72 -10.99 3.44
N ASP A 261 -6.81 -10.16 4.46
CA ASP A 261 -7.97 -10.08 5.35
C ASP A 261 -9.29 -9.83 4.59
N VAL A 262 -9.25 -9.12 3.44
CA VAL A 262 -10.43 -8.92 2.59
C VAL A 262 -10.91 -10.22 1.93
N LEU A 263 -10.03 -11.19 1.72
CA LEU A 263 -10.33 -12.45 1.06
C LEU A 263 -10.78 -13.54 2.03
N LEU A 264 -10.39 -13.45 3.31
CA LEU A 264 -10.67 -14.49 4.31
C LEU A 264 -12.17 -14.84 4.44
N PRO A 265 -13.13 -13.90 4.44
CA PRO A 265 -14.55 -14.24 4.47
C PRO A 265 -15.00 -15.09 3.28
N THR A 266 -14.43 -14.84 2.09
CA THR A 266 -14.75 -15.58 0.85
C THR A 266 -14.04 -16.93 0.77
N LEU A 267 -12.83 -17.02 1.32
CA LEU A 267 -12.04 -18.26 1.36
C LEU A 267 -12.55 -19.25 2.40
N GLY A 268 -13.07 -18.74 3.53
CA GLY A 268 -13.53 -19.59 4.62
C GLY A 268 -12.46 -20.58 5.05
N ASP A 269 -12.88 -21.79 5.42
CA ASP A 269 -12.00 -22.85 5.91
C ASP A 269 -10.95 -23.35 4.90
N ALA A 270 -11.02 -22.91 3.63
CA ALA A 270 -9.97 -23.21 2.67
C ALA A 270 -8.65 -22.46 2.99
N ALA A 271 -8.73 -21.36 3.71
CA ALA A 271 -7.55 -20.59 4.11
C ALA A 271 -6.89 -21.07 5.40
N LEU A 272 -7.57 -21.89 6.22
CA LEU A 272 -7.07 -22.33 7.54
C LEU A 272 -5.69 -22.99 7.43
N GLY A 273 -4.78 -22.54 8.29
CA GLY A 273 -3.44 -23.11 8.40
C GLY A 273 -2.43 -22.59 7.36
N ILE A 274 -2.85 -21.81 6.37
CA ILE A 274 -1.94 -21.18 5.41
C ILE A 274 -1.01 -20.21 6.17
N ILE A 275 0.31 -20.36 5.95
CA ILE A 275 1.33 -19.49 6.54
C ILE A 275 1.70 -18.45 5.50
N SER A 276 1.72 -17.18 5.91
CA SER A 276 2.06 -16.09 5.01
C SER A 276 3.06 -15.09 5.62
N VAL A 277 3.65 -14.26 4.78
CA VAL A 277 4.52 -13.15 5.18
C VAL A 277 4.00 -11.84 4.61
N GLY A 278 4.08 -10.76 5.37
CA GLY A 278 3.69 -9.42 4.95
C GLY A 278 3.91 -8.39 6.06
N HIS A 279 3.70 -7.13 5.74
CA HIS A 279 3.97 -6.01 6.66
C HIS A 279 2.86 -5.74 7.68
N TYR A 280 1.66 -6.30 7.49
CA TYR A 280 0.50 -5.94 8.29
C TYR A 280 -0.48 -7.12 8.45
N SER A 281 -1.11 -7.15 9.61
CA SER A 281 -2.33 -7.90 9.92
C SER A 281 -3.20 -7.06 10.83
N ALA A 282 -4.52 -7.13 10.66
CA ALA A 282 -5.47 -6.53 11.60
C ALA A 282 -5.36 -7.11 13.02
N ALA A 283 -4.72 -8.28 13.18
CA ALA A 283 -4.46 -8.92 14.46
C ALA A 283 -3.15 -8.45 15.16
N LEU A 284 -2.43 -7.47 14.60
CA LEU A 284 -1.25 -6.89 15.26
C LEU A 284 -1.64 -6.25 16.60
N ASP A 285 -0.93 -6.63 17.65
CA ASP A 285 -1.19 -6.15 19.02
C ASP A 285 -0.31 -4.93 19.36
N THR A 286 -0.55 -3.82 18.64
CA THR A 286 0.00 -2.50 18.96
C THR A 286 -1.12 -1.55 19.36
N PRO A 287 -0.85 -0.53 20.21
CA PRO A 287 -1.87 0.48 20.56
C PRO A 287 -2.47 1.17 19.32
N GLU A 288 -1.62 1.51 18.35
CA GLU A 288 -1.99 2.18 17.10
C GLU A 288 -2.90 1.29 16.25
N ASN A 289 -2.55 -0.01 16.12
CA ASN A 289 -3.38 -0.93 15.37
C ASN A 289 -4.72 -1.21 16.05
N ARG A 290 -4.73 -1.42 17.36
CA ARG A 290 -6.00 -1.61 18.10
C ARG A 290 -6.94 -0.42 17.94
N ALA A 291 -6.43 0.82 17.97
CA ALA A 291 -7.21 2.02 17.70
C ALA A 291 -7.71 2.05 16.25
N PHE A 292 -6.84 1.81 15.29
CA PHE A 292 -7.17 1.78 13.87
C PHE A 292 -8.25 0.74 13.54
N VAL A 293 -8.10 -0.51 14.00
CA VAL A 293 -9.09 -1.58 13.78
C VAL A 293 -10.44 -1.23 14.40
N ARG A 294 -10.47 -0.79 15.65
CA ARG A 294 -11.72 -0.41 16.35
C ARG A 294 -12.48 0.69 15.61
N GLU A 295 -11.78 1.76 15.23
CA GLU A 295 -12.39 2.92 14.58
C GLU A 295 -12.81 2.61 13.13
N TYR A 296 -12.01 1.80 12.42
CA TYR A 296 -12.33 1.34 11.07
C TYR A 296 -13.56 0.42 11.07
N GLU A 297 -13.60 -0.55 12.00
CA GLU A 297 -14.74 -1.46 12.17
C GLU A 297 -16.02 -0.70 12.54
N ALA A 298 -15.93 0.28 13.44
CA ALA A 298 -17.08 1.13 13.79
C ALA A 298 -17.65 1.90 12.59
N LYS A 299 -16.81 2.30 11.65
CA LYS A 299 -17.23 3.05 10.47
C LYS A 299 -17.72 2.18 9.31
N TYR A 300 -17.07 1.04 9.08
CA TYR A 300 -17.30 0.23 7.87
C TYR A 300 -17.92 -1.15 8.15
N ASN A 301 -18.13 -1.49 9.42
CA ASN A 301 -18.59 -2.82 9.86
C ASN A 301 -17.71 -3.96 9.28
N ALA A 302 -16.40 -3.69 9.12
CA ALA A 302 -15.41 -4.61 8.59
C ALA A 302 -14.04 -4.34 9.22
N TRP A 303 -13.19 -5.36 9.31
CA TRP A 303 -11.81 -5.17 9.69
C TRP A 303 -11.01 -4.52 8.55
N PRO A 304 -10.02 -3.68 8.89
CA PRO A 304 -9.15 -3.11 7.88
C PRO A 304 -8.28 -4.18 7.24
N THR A 305 -8.10 -4.08 5.95
CA THR A 305 -7.19 -4.92 5.18
C THR A 305 -5.79 -4.30 5.15
N ARG A 306 -4.77 -5.05 4.72
CA ARG A 306 -3.44 -4.47 4.50
C ARG A 306 -3.48 -3.35 3.44
N TYR A 307 -4.39 -3.43 2.47
CA TYR A 307 -4.56 -2.37 1.47
C TYR A 307 -5.17 -1.10 2.08
N ALA A 308 -6.15 -1.27 2.96
CA ALA A 308 -6.72 -0.16 3.72
C ALA A 308 -5.67 0.47 4.63
N GLU A 309 -4.81 -0.32 5.28
CA GLU A 309 -3.71 0.18 6.09
C GLU A 309 -2.69 0.95 5.25
N LEU A 310 -2.27 0.45 4.08
CA LEU A 310 -1.38 1.15 3.15
C LEU A 310 -1.97 2.48 2.66
N GLY A 311 -3.28 2.50 2.39
CA GLY A 311 -4.02 3.73 2.08
C GLY A 311 -4.03 4.71 3.24
N TYR A 312 -4.28 4.22 4.46
CA TYR A 312 -4.28 5.02 5.69
C TYR A 312 -2.91 5.67 5.95
N VAL A 313 -1.83 4.90 5.82
CA VAL A 313 -0.45 5.39 5.96
C VAL A 313 -0.12 6.43 4.88
N SER A 314 -0.56 6.22 3.64
CA SER A 314 -0.42 7.20 2.57
C SER A 314 -1.13 8.52 2.90
N GLY A 315 -2.34 8.42 3.46
CA GLY A 315 -3.08 9.56 3.99
C GLY A 315 -2.35 10.28 5.11
N GLN A 316 -1.81 9.53 6.10
CA GLN A 316 -1.03 10.09 7.21
C GLN A 316 0.19 10.89 6.71
N LEU A 317 0.95 10.33 5.75
CA LEU A 317 2.12 11.00 5.16
C LEU A 317 1.75 12.32 4.49
N ILE A 318 0.69 12.30 3.67
CA ILE A 318 0.19 13.49 2.97
C ILE A 318 -0.32 14.52 3.99
N GLY A 319 -1.17 14.09 4.92
CA GLY A 319 -1.74 14.98 5.94
C GLY A 319 -0.65 15.68 6.76
N ALA A 320 0.33 14.93 7.28
CA ALA A 320 1.43 15.50 8.06
C ALA A 320 2.33 16.43 7.24
N ALA A 321 2.60 16.09 5.97
CA ALA A 321 3.38 16.95 5.08
C ALA A 321 2.64 18.28 4.81
N LEU A 322 1.34 18.21 4.52
CA LEU A 322 0.54 19.40 4.23
C LEU A 322 0.35 20.28 5.48
N GLU A 323 0.23 19.71 6.67
CA GLU A 323 0.21 20.48 7.92
C GLU A 323 1.54 21.23 8.14
N THR A 324 2.67 20.55 7.94
CA THR A 324 4.01 21.18 8.03
C THR A 324 4.15 22.36 7.05
N LEU A 325 3.61 22.22 5.86
CA LEU A 325 3.65 23.26 4.81
C LEU A 325 2.54 24.30 4.93
N LYS A 326 1.66 24.20 5.94
CA LYS A 326 0.47 25.07 6.11
C LYS A 326 -0.39 25.12 4.84
N GLY A 327 -0.47 23.98 4.15
CA GLY A 327 -1.22 23.81 2.91
C GLY A 327 -0.57 24.41 1.66
N GLU A 328 0.66 24.88 1.71
CA GLU A 328 1.37 25.37 0.52
C GLU A 328 1.89 24.21 -0.32
N THR A 329 1.44 24.13 -1.59
CA THR A 329 1.78 23.03 -2.52
C THR A 329 2.45 23.53 -3.81
N GLY A 330 2.66 24.84 -3.95
CA GLY A 330 3.27 25.45 -5.15
C GLY A 330 4.72 25.03 -5.40
N ASP A 331 5.48 24.75 -4.34
CA ASP A 331 6.82 24.19 -4.43
C ASP A 331 6.77 22.66 -4.26
N ARG A 332 6.84 21.94 -5.38
CA ARG A 332 6.85 20.48 -5.39
C ARG A 332 8.02 19.85 -4.65
N ALA A 333 9.19 20.52 -4.63
CA ALA A 333 10.35 20.03 -3.89
C ALA A 333 10.10 20.11 -2.39
N ALA A 334 9.50 21.19 -1.90
CA ALA A 334 9.10 21.32 -0.51
C ALA A 334 8.07 20.24 -0.13
N VAL A 335 7.09 19.95 -1.00
CA VAL A 335 6.10 18.87 -0.78
C VAL A 335 6.78 17.50 -0.71
N ARG A 336 7.70 17.21 -1.62
CA ARG A 336 8.51 15.98 -1.63
C ARG A 336 9.25 15.80 -0.30
N ASP A 337 9.96 16.84 0.14
CA ASP A 337 10.80 16.79 1.33
C ASP A 337 9.94 16.68 2.61
N ALA A 338 8.80 17.37 2.64
CA ALA A 338 7.83 17.23 3.72
C ALA A 338 7.24 15.81 3.82
N ILE A 339 6.91 15.16 2.70
CA ILE A 339 6.46 13.76 2.68
C ILE A 339 7.56 12.83 3.22
N ARG A 340 8.82 13.03 2.80
CA ARG A 340 9.94 12.24 3.31
C ARG A 340 10.07 12.34 4.83
N ASN A 341 10.02 13.55 5.35
CA ASN A 341 10.21 13.83 6.77
C ASN A 341 9.02 13.37 7.61
N ALA A 342 7.82 13.36 7.03
CA ALA A 342 6.60 12.88 7.70
C ALA A 342 6.70 11.41 8.14
N ALA A 343 7.49 10.57 7.45
CA ALA A 343 7.56 9.14 7.73
C ALA A 343 7.94 8.80 9.18
N THR A 344 8.78 9.62 9.81
CA THR A 344 9.19 9.45 11.21
C THR A 344 8.30 10.18 12.22
N ALA A 345 7.38 11.00 11.75
CA ALA A 345 6.46 11.78 12.57
C ALA A 345 5.06 11.16 12.67
N ILE A 346 4.70 10.25 11.77
CA ILE A 346 3.42 9.54 11.79
C ILE A 346 3.47 8.29 12.66
N HIS A 347 2.29 7.78 13.00
CA HIS A 347 2.11 6.59 13.82
C HIS A 347 1.30 5.53 13.04
N PRO A 348 1.95 4.75 12.13
CA PRO A 348 1.27 3.73 11.36
C PRO A 348 0.77 2.57 12.23
N PRO A 349 -0.35 1.93 11.88
CA PRO A 349 -0.86 0.74 12.58
C PRO A 349 0.17 -0.41 12.67
N ARG A 350 0.98 -0.57 11.62
CA ARG A 350 2.04 -1.60 11.55
C ARG A 350 3.26 -1.32 12.44
N GLY A 351 3.36 -0.16 13.04
CA GLY A 351 4.53 0.34 13.78
C GLY A 351 5.36 1.36 12.98
N PRO A 352 6.47 1.83 13.56
CA PRO A 352 7.30 2.88 12.97
C PRO A 352 7.83 2.53 11.58
N ILE A 353 7.87 3.53 10.71
CA ILE A 353 8.46 3.43 9.39
C ILE A 353 9.49 4.54 9.16
N ARG A 354 10.38 4.33 8.21
CA ARG A 354 11.25 5.38 7.66
C ARG A 354 11.54 5.08 6.19
N PHE A 355 11.93 6.07 5.43
CA PHE A 355 12.42 5.86 4.06
C PHE A 355 13.94 5.72 4.05
N ASP A 356 14.45 4.81 3.22
CA ASP A 356 15.86 4.75 2.87
C ASP A 356 16.23 5.88 1.88
N ARG A 357 17.49 5.89 1.43
CA ARG A 357 17.98 6.90 0.47
C ARG A 357 17.30 6.84 -0.91
N TYR A 358 16.62 5.75 -1.23
CA TYR A 358 15.91 5.51 -2.49
C TYR A 358 14.39 5.68 -2.35
N GLN A 359 13.92 6.25 -1.25
CA GLN A 359 12.50 6.46 -0.90
C GLN A 359 11.72 5.14 -0.74
N GLN A 360 12.41 4.04 -0.46
CA GLN A 360 11.79 2.78 -0.09
C GLN A 360 11.57 2.72 1.41
N VAL A 361 10.39 2.25 1.83
CA VAL A 361 10.11 2.03 3.25
C VAL A 361 11.03 0.97 3.85
N VAL A 362 11.54 1.26 5.04
CA VAL A 362 12.09 0.28 5.96
C VAL A 362 11.03 0.02 7.03
N THR A 363 10.64 -1.23 7.18
CA THR A 363 9.53 -1.64 8.05
C THR A 363 9.75 -3.06 8.55
N ASP A 364 9.02 -3.46 9.57
CA ASP A 364 8.94 -4.85 9.96
C ASP A 364 8.10 -5.65 8.98
N VAL A 365 8.40 -6.94 8.87
CA VAL A 365 7.50 -7.92 8.26
C VAL A 365 7.17 -9.01 9.26
N TYR A 366 5.99 -9.57 9.12
CA TYR A 366 5.43 -10.55 10.05
C TYR A 366 5.19 -11.85 9.32
N VAL A 367 5.56 -12.98 9.95
CA VAL A 367 5.08 -14.29 9.54
C VAL A 367 3.75 -14.52 10.25
N MET A 368 2.76 -14.90 9.49
CA MET A 368 1.38 -15.03 9.95
C MET A 368 0.84 -16.41 9.60
N LYS A 369 -0.15 -16.86 10.33
CA LYS A 369 -0.89 -18.08 10.04
C LYS A 369 -2.37 -17.78 10.09
N VAL A 370 -3.12 -18.27 9.11
CA VAL A 370 -4.58 -18.12 9.14
C VAL A 370 -5.16 -19.04 10.22
N GLU A 371 -5.80 -18.44 11.20
CA GLU A 371 -6.41 -19.13 12.34
C GLU A 371 -7.83 -18.63 12.57
N ARG A 372 -8.62 -19.42 13.28
CA ARG A 372 -9.98 -19.03 13.71
C ARG A 372 -9.92 -18.39 15.10
N GLN A 373 -10.42 -17.17 15.19
CA GLN A 373 -10.62 -16.47 16.45
C GLN A 373 -12.12 -16.11 16.59
N GLY A 374 -12.80 -16.81 17.49
CA GLY A 374 -14.26 -16.72 17.58
C GLY A 374 -14.93 -17.17 16.28
N ASN A 375 -15.73 -16.27 15.69
CA ASN A 375 -16.42 -16.52 14.43
C ASN A 375 -15.67 -16.01 13.18
N ARG A 376 -14.45 -15.48 13.34
CA ARG A 376 -13.65 -14.90 12.24
C ARG A 376 -12.39 -15.71 11.96
N LEU A 377 -11.94 -15.64 10.70
CA LEU A 377 -10.58 -15.99 10.33
C LEU A 377 -9.69 -14.77 10.42
N VAL A 378 -8.48 -14.93 10.92
CA VAL A 378 -7.50 -13.87 11.10
C VAL A 378 -6.12 -14.34 10.67
N ASN A 379 -5.29 -13.43 10.20
CA ASN A 379 -3.86 -13.64 9.99
C ASN A 379 -3.13 -13.44 11.32
N ALA A 380 -3.11 -14.48 12.17
CA ALA A 380 -2.47 -14.45 13.50
C ALA A 380 -0.95 -14.35 13.35
N ILE A 381 -0.31 -13.50 14.16
CA ILE A 381 1.15 -13.30 14.11
C ILE A 381 1.85 -14.50 14.74
N VAL A 382 2.76 -15.14 14.01
CA VAL A 382 3.59 -16.27 14.47
C VAL A 382 5.02 -15.85 14.74
N ASP A 383 5.54 -14.89 13.95
CA ASP A 383 6.91 -14.38 14.12
C ASP A 383 7.02 -12.96 13.55
N ARG A 384 8.04 -12.22 14.00
CA ARG A 384 8.35 -10.85 13.54
C ARG A 384 9.79 -10.79 13.04
N ILE A 385 9.97 -10.21 11.87
CA ILE A 385 11.27 -9.97 11.26
C ILE A 385 11.47 -8.45 11.20
N PRO A 386 12.27 -7.88 12.11
CA PRO A 386 12.33 -6.43 12.28
C PRO A 386 13.17 -5.76 11.21
N GLY A 387 12.78 -4.52 10.86
CA GLY A 387 13.60 -3.56 10.14
C GLY A 387 14.04 -3.98 8.74
N THR A 388 13.23 -4.76 8.01
CA THR A 388 13.60 -5.20 6.66
C THR A 388 13.81 -4.02 5.73
N SER A 389 14.92 -4.04 4.98
CA SER A 389 15.28 -3.01 4.01
C SER A 389 15.62 -3.61 2.65
N GLN A 390 15.40 -2.83 1.58
CA GLN A 390 15.82 -3.27 0.25
C GLN A 390 17.35 -3.35 0.10
N GLU A 391 18.12 -2.58 0.88
CA GLU A 391 19.59 -2.60 0.81
C GLU A 391 20.18 -3.96 1.23
N GLU A 392 19.53 -4.67 2.16
CA GLU A 392 19.92 -6.02 2.52
C GLU A 392 19.67 -7.01 1.38
N SER A 393 18.55 -6.85 0.70
CA SER A 393 18.22 -7.65 -0.49
C SER A 393 19.21 -7.39 -1.64
N TRP A 394 19.59 -6.13 -1.87
CA TRP A 394 20.59 -5.76 -2.88
C TRP A 394 21.96 -6.36 -2.63
N LYS A 395 22.42 -6.39 -1.40
CA LYS A 395 23.69 -7.06 -1.02
C LYS A 395 23.66 -8.55 -1.37
N TRP A 396 22.48 -9.13 -1.32
CA TRP A 396 22.30 -10.55 -1.64
C TRP A 396 22.37 -10.81 -3.16
N TRP A 397 21.68 -9.97 -3.98
CA TRP A 397 21.71 -10.12 -5.45
C TRP A 397 23.06 -9.78 -6.09
N ASN A 398 23.90 -9.02 -5.42
CA ASN A 398 25.20 -8.58 -5.89
C ASN A 398 26.39 -9.44 -5.34
N LYS A 399 26.09 -10.59 -4.75
CA LYS A 399 27.10 -11.60 -4.38
C LYS A 399 27.34 -12.55 -5.54
#